data_bd457a60e5b7fe559657a8f9fd39a9a3
#
_entry.id   bd457a60e5b7fe559657a8f9fd39a9a3
#
_cell.length_a   1.000
_cell.length_b   1.000
_cell.length_c   1.000
_cell.angle_alpha   90.00
_cell.angle_beta   90.00
_cell.angle_gamma   90.00
#
_symmetry.space_group_name_H-M   'P 1'
#
loop_
_entity.id
_entity.type
_entity.pdbx_description
1 polymer ?
#
loop_
_entity_poly.entity_id
_entity_poly.type
_entity_poly.pdbx_seq_one_letter_code
_entity_poly.pdbx_strand_id
1 'polypeptide(L)'
;MSALRIGITGGMGCGKSTVVREFMALGVPCFISDIVAAGYYYDLDFLDGLRDLLGPGVFLPDGMVDKRAVAERVFADQRLLDGLNAMVHPRIREDFAAFCALHDAAPYVLFESAILYDYGFDRQMDRVVCVYLDLPSRLSRLRLRDGVGEEALMARIRRQLPAEEVMMRADYVVLNYEGNPRQRQVQHIDNLLRTHGELRIENRKK
;
A
#
# COMPACT_ATOMS: atom_id res chain seq x y z
N MET A 1 -7.33 21.82 8.80
CA MET A 1 -7.30 21.49 7.37
C MET A 1 -6.39 20.30 7.20
N SER A 2 -6.75 19.31 6.40
CA SER A 2 -5.94 18.10 6.26
C SER A 2 -4.81 18.31 5.22
N ALA A 3 -3.64 17.75 5.51
CA ALA A 3 -2.58 17.54 4.54
C ALA A 3 -3.11 16.94 3.22
N LEU A 4 -2.44 17.17 2.08
CA LEU A 4 -2.76 16.43 0.85
C LEU A 4 -2.59 14.94 1.09
N ARG A 5 -3.50 14.14 0.58
CA ARG A 5 -3.47 12.67 0.68
C ARG A 5 -2.91 12.11 -0.61
N ILE A 6 -1.73 11.55 -0.54
CA ILE A 6 -1.04 11.04 -1.72
C ILE A 6 -0.97 9.52 -1.63
N GLY A 7 -1.62 8.83 -2.58
CA GLY A 7 -1.47 7.40 -2.73
C GLY A 7 -0.12 7.05 -3.34
N ILE A 8 0.57 6.03 -2.82
CA ILE A 8 1.73 5.45 -3.49
C ILE A 8 1.48 3.97 -3.72
N THR A 9 1.55 3.56 -4.98
CA THR A 9 1.21 2.20 -5.42
C THR A 9 2.23 1.67 -6.44
N GLY A 10 2.03 0.45 -6.86
CA GLY A 10 2.86 -0.22 -7.87
C GLY A 10 2.85 -1.72 -7.67
N GLY A 11 3.03 -2.47 -8.74
CA GLY A 11 2.96 -3.91 -8.75
C GLY A 11 4.01 -4.60 -7.86
N MET A 12 3.72 -5.81 -7.43
CA MET A 12 4.65 -6.61 -6.64
C MET A 12 6.03 -6.67 -7.32
N GLY A 13 7.12 -6.43 -6.57
CA GLY A 13 8.49 -6.44 -7.08
C GLY A 13 8.97 -5.13 -7.72
N CYS A 14 8.13 -4.09 -7.86
CA CYS A 14 8.53 -2.80 -8.45
C CYS A 14 9.49 -1.96 -7.57
N GLY A 15 9.64 -2.30 -6.27
CA GLY A 15 10.50 -1.57 -5.33
C GLY A 15 9.82 -0.41 -4.62
N LYS A 16 8.50 -0.44 -4.48
CA LYS A 16 7.68 0.56 -3.79
C LYS A 16 8.21 0.91 -2.40
N SER A 17 8.54 -0.07 -1.56
CA SER A 17 9.07 0.14 -0.21
C SER A 17 10.39 0.92 -0.17
N THR A 18 11.21 0.86 -1.23
CA THR A 18 12.42 1.67 -1.35
C THR A 18 12.10 3.13 -1.63
N VAL A 19 11.14 3.37 -2.53
CA VAL A 19 10.66 4.73 -2.86
C VAL A 19 10.00 5.36 -1.63
N VAL A 20 9.17 4.62 -0.90
CA VAL A 20 8.54 5.09 0.36
C VAL A 20 9.61 5.52 1.37
N ARG A 21 10.67 4.72 1.57
CA ARG A 21 11.78 5.10 2.47
C ARG A 21 12.49 6.37 2.04
N GLU A 22 12.59 6.65 0.74
CA GLU A 22 13.16 7.91 0.26
C GLU A 22 12.27 9.11 0.58
N PHE A 23 10.95 8.99 0.46
CA PHE A 23 10.02 10.02 0.92
C PHE A 23 10.08 10.20 2.45
N MET A 24 10.16 9.10 3.22
CA MET A 24 10.34 9.19 4.68
C MET A 24 11.63 9.92 5.06
N ALA A 25 12.72 9.70 4.32
CA ALA A 25 13.99 10.42 4.53
C ALA A 25 13.88 11.93 4.25
N LEU A 26 12.90 12.36 3.45
CA LEU A 26 12.55 13.77 3.22
C LEU A 26 11.60 14.35 4.28
N GLY A 27 11.31 13.58 5.34
CA GLY A 27 10.43 13.98 6.43
C GLY A 27 8.93 13.86 6.12
N VAL A 28 8.54 13.09 5.09
CA VAL A 28 7.14 12.88 4.72
C VAL A 28 6.51 11.83 5.64
N PRO A 29 5.37 12.13 6.31
CA PRO A 29 4.62 11.13 7.04
C PRO A 29 4.06 10.06 6.09
N CYS A 30 4.31 8.78 6.39
CA CYS A 30 3.92 7.67 5.53
C CYS A 30 3.08 6.65 6.30
N PHE A 31 1.87 6.41 5.84
CA PHE A 31 0.99 5.34 6.30
C PHE A 31 1.20 4.11 5.42
N ILE A 32 1.71 3.02 5.99
CA ILE A 32 1.98 1.77 5.28
C ILE A 32 0.87 0.80 5.60
N SER A 33 -0.09 0.62 4.68
CA SER A 33 -1.33 -0.12 4.93
C SER A 33 -1.10 -1.57 5.35
N ASP A 34 -0.12 -2.25 4.77
CA ASP A 34 0.21 -3.65 5.10
C ASP A 34 0.75 -3.78 6.54
N ILE A 35 1.51 -2.79 7.03
CA ILE A 35 2.02 -2.79 8.42
C ILE A 35 0.87 -2.56 9.39
N VAL A 36 -0.01 -1.60 9.10
CA VAL A 36 -1.17 -1.30 9.94
C VAL A 36 -2.10 -2.50 9.99
N ALA A 37 -2.44 -3.09 8.84
CA ALA A 37 -3.28 -4.29 8.78
C ALA A 37 -2.69 -5.47 9.55
N ALA A 38 -1.35 -5.63 9.53
CA ALA A 38 -0.68 -6.66 10.32
C ALA A 38 -0.82 -6.44 11.84
N GLY A 39 -1.06 -5.21 12.28
CA GLY A 39 -1.34 -4.86 13.67
C GLY A 39 -2.70 -5.36 14.16
N TYR A 40 -3.69 -5.49 13.28
CA TYR A 40 -5.03 -5.98 13.66
C TYR A 40 -5.03 -7.42 14.18
N TYR A 41 -4.02 -8.22 13.84
CA TYR A 41 -3.85 -9.56 14.40
C TYR A 41 -3.49 -9.58 15.91
N TYR A 42 -3.41 -8.43 16.56
CA TYR A 42 -3.24 -8.27 18.01
C TYR A 42 -4.46 -7.57 18.66
N ASP A 43 -5.49 -7.25 17.88
CA ASP A 43 -6.75 -6.65 18.33
C ASP A 43 -7.79 -7.74 18.60
N LEU A 44 -8.32 -7.80 19.83
CA LEU A 44 -9.22 -8.87 20.26
C LEU A 44 -10.52 -8.90 19.44
N ASP A 45 -11.11 -7.75 19.15
CA ASP A 45 -12.36 -7.68 18.37
C ASP A 45 -12.12 -8.14 16.93
N PHE A 46 -10.93 -7.86 16.36
CA PHE A 46 -10.55 -8.37 15.06
C PHE A 46 -10.34 -9.89 15.08
N LEU A 47 -9.72 -10.43 16.13
CA LEU A 47 -9.48 -11.88 16.28
C LEU A 47 -10.78 -12.67 16.41
N ASP A 48 -11.78 -12.14 17.09
CA ASP A 48 -13.09 -12.78 17.19
C ASP A 48 -13.78 -12.84 15.82
N GLY A 49 -13.83 -11.73 15.08
CA GLY A 49 -14.33 -11.73 13.70
C GLY A 49 -13.54 -12.66 12.76
N LEU A 50 -12.21 -12.73 12.93
CA LEU A 50 -11.36 -13.64 12.15
C LEU A 50 -11.67 -15.12 12.45
N ARG A 51 -11.96 -15.45 13.73
CA ARG A 51 -12.36 -16.79 14.15
C ARG A 51 -13.71 -17.18 13.58
N ASP A 52 -14.67 -16.24 13.55
CA ASP A 52 -15.99 -16.47 12.96
C ASP A 52 -15.91 -16.70 11.45
N LEU A 53 -15.05 -15.92 10.76
CA LEU A 53 -14.88 -16.02 9.32
C LEU A 53 -14.08 -17.26 8.89
N LEU A 54 -12.95 -17.53 9.54
CA LEU A 54 -12.00 -18.56 9.11
C LEU A 54 -11.99 -19.81 10.00
N GLY A 55 -12.69 -19.78 11.13
CA GLY A 55 -12.68 -20.86 12.11
C GLY A 55 -11.38 -20.95 12.93
N PRO A 56 -11.33 -21.85 13.91
CA PRO A 56 -10.20 -21.94 14.85
C PRO A 56 -8.90 -22.44 14.23
N GLY A 57 -8.94 -23.08 13.08
CA GLY A 57 -7.76 -23.68 12.43
C GLY A 57 -6.73 -22.69 11.89
N VAL A 58 -6.95 -21.37 12.03
CA VAL A 58 -5.98 -20.32 11.69
C VAL A 58 -5.31 -19.74 12.93
N PHE A 59 -5.49 -20.36 14.09
CA PHE A 59 -4.86 -19.95 15.33
C PHE A 59 -3.89 -21.04 15.83
N LEU A 60 -2.76 -20.59 16.34
CA LEU A 60 -1.78 -21.44 17.01
C LEU A 60 -2.29 -21.86 18.41
N PRO A 61 -1.68 -22.87 19.06
CA PRO A 61 -2.09 -23.32 20.40
C PRO A 61 -2.01 -22.25 21.50
N ASP A 62 -1.15 -21.23 21.30
CA ASP A 62 -1.00 -20.06 22.18
C ASP A 62 -2.02 -18.94 21.91
N GLY A 63 -2.94 -19.14 20.95
CA GLY A 63 -3.96 -18.19 20.55
C GLY A 63 -3.50 -17.14 19.53
N MET A 64 -2.22 -17.14 19.13
CA MET A 64 -1.73 -16.25 18.08
C MET A 64 -2.23 -16.69 16.70
N VAL A 65 -2.33 -15.71 15.77
CA VAL A 65 -2.75 -16.02 14.39
C VAL A 65 -1.61 -16.66 13.60
N ASP A 66 -1.87 -17.82 13.02
CA ASP A 66 -1.03 -18.38 11.97
C ASP A 66 -1.32 -17.65 10.63
N LYS A 67 -0.52 -16.63 10.33
CA LYS A 67 -0.65 -15.83 9.10
C LYS A 67 -0.56 -16.68 7.83
N ARG A 68 0.17 -17.80 7.88
CA ARG A 68 0.29 -18.73 6.75
C ARG A 68 -1.02 -19.47 6.52
N ALA A 69 -1.62 -20.01 7.59
CA ALA A 69 -2.92 -20.68 7.53
C ALA A 69 -4.03 -19.74 7.08
N VAL A 70 -4.02 -18.47 7.55
CA VAL A 70 -4.92 -17.42 7.03
C VAL A 70 -4.74 -17.25 5.53
N ALA A 71 -3.51 -17.03 5.06
CA ALA A 71 -3.22 -16.82 3.63
C ALA A 71 -3.66 -18.03 2.79
N GLU A 72 -3.33 -19.24 3.20
CA GLU A 72 -3.73 -20.47 2.50
C GLU A 72 -5.25 -20.56 2.35
N ARG A 73 -6.02 -20.27 3.42
CA ARG A 73 -7.48 -20.30 3.38
C ARG A 73 -8.10 -19.23 2.50
N VAL A 74 -7.74 -17.97 2.70
CA VAL A 74 -8.36 -16.86 1.95
C VAL A 74 -7.96 -16.89 0.47
N PHE A 75 -6.80 -17.44 0.14
CA PHE A 75 -6.40 -17.59 -1.24
C PHE A 75 -7.00 -18.80 -1.95
N ALA A 76 -7.57 -19.75 -1.22
CA ALA A 76 -8.30 -20.89 -1.77
C ALA A 76 -9.78 -20.60 -2.00
N ASP A 77 -10.39 -19.63 -1.31
CA ASP A 77 -11.81 -19.26 -1.44
C ASP A 77 -12.00 -17.74 -1.51
N GLN A 78 -12.50 -17.27 -2.65
CA GLN A 78 -12.74 -15.84 -2.90
C GLN A 78 -13.68 -15.22 -1.87
N ARG A 79 -14.69 -15.96 -1.39
CA ARG A 79 -15.65 -15.46 -0.38
C ARG A 79 -14.95 -15.16 0.95
N LEU A 80 -13.99 -16.01 1.34
CA LEU A 80 -13.21 -15.77 2.55
C LEU A 80 -12.26 -14.59 2.39
N LEU A 81 -11.67 -14.42 1.21
CA LEU A 81 -10.87 -13.24 0.90
C LEU A 81 -11.70 -11.96 0.95
N ASP A 82 -12.89 -11.96 0.35
CA ASP A 82 -13.81 -10.82 0.37
C ASP A 82 -14.27 -10.51 1.80
N GLY A 83 -14.55 -11.53 2.60
CA GLY A 83 -14.89 -11.39 4.02
C GLY A 83 -13.77 -10.77 4.83
N LEU A 84 -12.51 -11.23 4.65
CA LEU A 84 -11.35 -10.63 5.31
C LEU A 84 -11.15 -9.18 4.88
N ASN A 85 -11.27 -8.88 3.58
CA ASN A 85 -11.17 -7.53 3.07
C ASN A 85 -12.27 -6.60 3.63
N ALA A 86 -13.49 -7.11 3.80
CA ALA A 86 -14.61 -6.39 4.41
C ALA A 86 -14.34 -6.03 5.89
N MET A 87 -13.53 -6.82 6.61
CA MET A 87 -13.10 -6.51 7.97
C MET A 87 -11.93 -5.52 7.99
N VAL A 88 -10.96 -5.69 7.10
CA VAL A 88 -9.70 -4.92 7.11
C VAL A 88 -9.87 -3.53 6.50
N HIS A 89 -10.52 -3.39 5.33
CA HIS A 89 -10.52 -2.14 4.58
C HIS A 89 -11.21 -0.97 5.29
N PRO A 90 -12.37 -1.14 5.99
CA PRO A 90 -12.96 -0.06 6.77
C PRO A 90 -12.01 0.45 7.86
N ARG A 91 -11.39 -0.45 8.62
CA ARG A 91 -10.43 -0.10 9.68
C ARG A 91 -9.22 0.67 9.11
N ILE A 92 -8.66 0.21 7.99
CA ILE A 92 -7.58 0.95 7.29
C ILE A 92 -8.00 2.36 6.91
N ARG A 93 -9.25 2.56 6.46
CA ARG A 93 -9.77 3.90 6.11
C ARG A 93 -9.89 4.81 7.34
N GLU A 94 -10.37 4.27 8.45
CA GLU A 94 -10.50 4.97 9.72
C GLU A 94 -9.12 5.34 10.29
N ASP A 95 -8.18 4.38 10.33
CA ASP A 95 -6.82 4.61 10.80
C ASP A 95 -6.08 5.61 9.93
N PHE A 96 -6.27 5.57 8.61
CA PHE A 96 -5.70 6.56 7.72
C PHE A 96 -6.30 7.95 7.93
N ALA A 97 -7.60 8.04 8.20
CA ALA A 97 -8.23 9.33 8.53
C ALA A 97 -7.67 9.92 9.84
N ALA A 98 -7.48 9.07 10.87
CA ALA A 98 -6.84 9.46 12.12
C ALA A 98 -5.37 9.88 11.91
N PHE A 99 -4.62 9.13 11.09
CA PHE A 99 -3.25 9.47 10.70
C PHE A 99 -3.17 10.84 9.99
N CYS A 100 -4.09 11.13 9.07
CA CYS A 100 -4.16 12.44 8.41
C CYS A 100 -4.43 13.57 9.39
N ALA A 101 -5.27 13.34 10.40
CA ALA A 101 -5.57 14.33 11.43
C ALA A 101 -4.36 14.63 12.33
N LEU A 102 -3.55 13.61 12.65
CA LEU A 102 -2.30 13.78 13.41
C LEU A 102 -1.22 14.54 12.62
N HIS A 103 -1.30 14.53 11.31
CA HIS A 103 -0.31 15.15 10.41
C HIS A 103 -0.91 16.29 9.58
N ASP A 104 -1.93 16.98 10.08
CA ASP A 104 -2.66 18.03 9.37
C ASP A 104 -1.81 19.26 9.02
N ALA A 105 -0.72 19.50 9.75
CA ALA A 105 0.26 20.55 9.50
C ALA A 105 1.29 20.19 8.40
N ALA A 106 1.37 18.91 7.97
CA ALA A 106 2.26 18.51 6.89
C ALA A 106 1.72 19.00 5.53
N PRO A 107 2.58 19.36 4.55
CA PRO A 107 2.16 19.68 3.20
C PRO A 107 1.35 18.55 2.57
N TYR A 108 1.78 17.32 2.80
CA TYR A 108 1.10 16.10 2.38
C TYR A 108 1.49 14.90 3.24
N VAL A 109 0.69 13.85 3.16
CA VAL A 109 0.96 12.53 3.74
C VAL A 109 0.91 11.46 2.65
N LEU A 110 1.67 10.38 2.80
CA LEU A 110 1.62 9.22 1.90
C LEU A 110 0.76 8.10 2.48
N PHE A 111 -0.06 7.49 1.63
CA PHE A 111 -0.74 6.23 1.86
C PHE A 111 -0.16 5.16 0.93
N GLU A 112 0.56 4.18 1.48
CA GLU A 112 1.17 3.11 0.71
C GLU A 112 0.26 1.90 0.65
N SER A 113 -0.06 1.45 -0.57
CA SER A 113 -0.77 0.19 -0.81
C SER A 113 -0.47 -0.38 -2.19
N ALA A 114 -0.22 -1.68 -2.26
CA ALA A 114 -0.04 -2.39 -3.53
C ALA A 114 -1.36 -2.61 -4.29
N ILE A 115 -2.50 -2.47 -3.60
CA ILE A 115 -3.86 -2.72 -4.09
C ILE A 115 -4.73 -1.46 -4.05
N LEU A 116 -4.09 -0.29 -4.22
CA LEU A 116 -4.72 1.03 -4.09
C LEU A 116 -5.97 1.17 -4.97
N TYR A 117 -5.85 0.80 -6.24
CA TYR A 117 -6.91 0.88 -7.22
C TYR A 117 -7.88 -0.31 -7.17
N ASP A 118 -7.38 -1.49 -6.79
CA ASP A 118 -8.15 -2.73 -6.77
C ASP A 118 -9.35 -2.64 -5.82
N TYR A 119 -9.19 -1.90 -4.72
CA TYR A 119 -10.21 -1.74 -3.67
C TYR A 119 -10.67 -0.31 -3.44
N GLY A 120 -10.43 0.57 -4.42
CA GLY A 120 -10.96 1.93 -4.43
C GLY A 120 -10.41 2.85 -3.33
N PHE A 121 -9.19 2.59 -2.85
CA PHE A 121 -8.50 3.52 -1.93
C PHE A 121 -8.09 4.81 -2.63
N ASP A 122 -7.86 4.76 -3.95
CA ASP A 122 -7.54 5.91 -4.80
C ASP A 122 -8.58 7.04 -4.69
N ARG A 123 -9.86 6.71 -4.46
CA ARG A 123 -10.95 7.69 -4.31
C ARG A 123 -10.79 8.63 -3.12
N GLN A 124 -9.93 8.29 -2.17
CA GLN A 124 -9.63 9.11 -1.00
C GLN A 124 -8.30 9.88 -1.14
N MET A 125 -7.62 9.72 -2.25
CA MET A 125 -6.35 10.37 -2.52
C MET A 125 -6.56 11.63 -3.38
N ASP A 126 -5.79 12.67 -3.08
CA ASP A 126 -5.75 13.89 -3.91
C ASP A 126 -4.91 13.66 -5.17
N ARG A 127 -3.85 12.82 -5.08
CA ARG A 127 -2.96 12.41 -6.17
C ARG A 127 -2.40 11.01 -5.91
N VAL A 128 -1.94 10.36 -6.96
CA VAL A 128 -1.33 9.03 -6.90
C VAL A 128 0.04 9.02 -7.56
N VAL A 129 1.01 8.44 -6.85
CA VAL A 129 2.35 8.12 -7.36
C VAL A 129 2.41 6.62 -7.66
N CYS A 130 2.73 6.25 -8.89
CA CYS A 130 3.00 4.87 -9.27
C CYS A 130 4.50 4.62 -9.29
N VAL A 131 4.96 3.57 -8.59
CA VAL A 131 6.31 3.04 -8.77
C VAL A 131 6.25 1.95 -9.84
N TYR A 132 6.86 2.23 -10.98
CA TYR A 132 6.79 1.34 -12.14
C TYR A 132 8.13 0.63 -12.40
N LEU A 133 7.99 -0.64 -12.72
CA LEU A 133 9.03 -1.50 -13.26
C LEU A 133 8.36 -2.57 -14.13
N ASP A 134 8.92 -2.88 -15.30
CA ASP A 134 8.38 -3.88 -16.20
C ASP A 134 8.35 -5.29 -15.60
N LEU A 135 7.52 -6.14 -16.16
CA LEU A 135 7.31 -7.49 -15.66
C LEU A 135 8.58 -8.35 -15.63
N PRO A 136 9.45 -8.39 -16.67
CA PRO A 136 10.69 -9.17 -16.62
C PRO A 136 11.61 -8.76 -15.47
N SER A 137 11.79 -7.45 -15.28
CA SER A 137 12.63 -6.90 -14.21
C SER A 137 12.04 -7.19 -12.81
N ARG A 138 10.71 -7.11 -12.67
CA ARG A 138 9.99 -7.47 -11.43
C ARG A 138 10.18 -8.96 -11.11
N LEU A 139 10.00 -9.85 -12.09
CA LEU A 139 10.18 -11.29 -11.91
C LEU A 139 11.61 -11.64 -11.50
N SER A 140 12.61 -11.02 -12.12
CA SER A 140 14.02 -11.20 -11.75
C SER A 140 14.24 -10.85 -10.26
N ARG A 141 13.77 -9.69 -9.81
CA ARG A 141 13.89 -9.26 -8.40
C ARG A 141 13.15 -10.18 -7.44
N LEU A 142 11.93 -10.62 -7.80
CA LEU A 142 11.10 -11.49 -6.97
C LEU A 142 11.71 -12.88 -6.82
N ARG A 143 12.27 -13.45 -7.88
CA ARG A 143 12.98 -14.74 -7.81
C ARG A 143 14.14 -14.70 -6.83
N LEU A 144 14.94 -13.62 -6.87
CA LEU A 144 16.08 -13.45 -5.97
C LEU A 144 15.64 -13.24 -4.52
N ARG A 145 14.53 -12.55 -4.28
CA ARG A 145 14.03 -12.24 -2.95
C ARG A 145 13.29 -13.39 -2.29
N ASP A 146 12.36 -14.04 -3.03
CA ASP A 146 11.37 -14.96 -2.47
C ASP A 146 11.79 -16.43 -2.65
N GLY A 147 12.70 -16.75 -3.58
CA GLY A 147 13.16 -18.12 -3.83
C GLY A 147 12.07 -19.07 -4.36
N VAL A 148 10.95 -18.53 -4.88
CA VAL A 148 9.83 -19.33 -5.41
C VAL A 148 9.83 -19.37 -6.93
N GLY A 149 9.22 -20.43 -7.49
CA GLY A 149 9.14 -20.60 -8.94
C GLY A 149 8.31 -19.51 -9.62
N GLU A 150 8.60 -19.31 -10.92
CA GLU A 150 7.95 -18.26 -11.73
C GLU A 150 6.44 -18.38 -11.77
N GLU A 151 5.91 -19.59 -11.87
CA GLU A 151 4.46 -19.84 -11.92
C GLU A 151 3.75 -19.31 -10.67
N ALA A 152 4.31 -19.56 -9.49
CA ALA A 152 3.78 -19.06 -8.23
C ALA A 152 3.87 -17.52 -8.14
N LEU A 153 4.94 -16.92 -8.67
CA LEU A 153 5.07 -15.46 -8.75
C LEU A 153 4.03 -14.86 -9.70
N MET A 154 3.85 -15.46 -10.87
CA MET A 154 2.86 -15.03 -11.86
C MET A 154 1.44 -15.15 -11.32
N ALA A 155 1.12 -16.21 -10.58
CA ALA A 155 -0.19 -16.38 -9.93
C ALA A 155 -0.49 -15.24 -8.94
N ARG A 156 0.53 -14.75 -8.21
CA ARG A 156 0.39 -13.59 -7.30
C ARG A 156 0.25 -12.27 -8.07
N ILE A 157 1.05 -12.09 -9.13
CA ILE A 157 1.03 -10.86 -9.94
C ILE A 157 -0.34 -10.70 -10.63
N ARG A 158 -0.92 -11.78 -11.17
CA ARG A 158 -2.23 -11.75 -11.85
C ARG A 158 -3.41 -11.39 -10.95
N ARG A 159 -3.22 -11.35 -9.63
CA ARG A 159 -4.24 -10.89 -8.67
C ARG A 159 -4.27 -9.38 -8.49
N GLN A 160 -3.29 -8.67 -9.03
CA GLN A 160 -3.24 -7.21 -9.04
C GLN A 160 -3.59 -6.70 -10.44
N LEU A 161 -4.07 -5.45 -10.51
CA LEU A 161 -4.22 -4.78 -11.80
C LEU A 161 -2.89 -4.78 -12.58
N PRO A 162 -2.93 -4.82 -13.92
CA PRO A 162 -1.76 -4.71 -14.76
C PRO A 162 -0.93 -3.45 -14.40
N ALA A 163 0.39 -3.60 -14.28
CA ALA A 163 1.25 -2.49 -13.85
C ALA A 163 1.17 -1.29 -14.80
N GLU A 164 0.97 -1.53 -16.08
CA GLU A 164 0.80 -0.53 -17.13
C GLU A 164 -0.51 0.25 -16.94
N GLU A 165 -1.59 -0.42 -16.58
CA GLU A 165 -2.87 0.23 -16.25
C GLU A 165 -2.74 1.11 -15.02
N VAL A 166 -2.11 0.60 -13.96
CA VAL A 166 -1.83 1.36 -12.73
C VAL A 166 -0.98 2.60 -13.03
N MET A 167 0.05 2.45 -13.89
CA MET A 167 0.91 3.54 -14.32
C MET A 167 0.13 4.62 -15.08
N MET A 168 -0.76 4.21 -16.01
CA MET A 168 -1.56 5.15 -16.82
C MET A 168 -2.60 5.92 -16.00
N ARG A 169 -3.04 5.38 -14.85
CA ARG A 169 -4.03 6.02 -13.97
C ARG A 169 -3.40 6.96 -12.96
N ALA A 170 -2.07 6.87 -12.73
CA ALA A 170 -1.38 7.66 -11.73
C ALA A 170 -1.06 9.09 -12.21
N ASP A 171 -1.02 10.05 -11.28
CA ASP A 171 -0.62 11.44 -11.57
C ASP A 171 0.89 11.58 -11.75
N TYR A 172 1.68 10.76 -11.04
CA TYR A 172 3.14 10.75 -11.10
C TYR A 172 3.66 9.33 -11.23
N VAL A 173 4.79 9.17 -11.92
CA VAL A 173 5.44 7.87 -12.10
C VAL A 173 6.91 7.95 -11.68
N VAL A 174 7.32 7.02 -10.83
CA VAL A 174 8.73 6.76 -10.50
C VAL A 174 9.18 5.52 -11.28
N LEU A 175 10.04 5.70 -12.27
CA LEU A 175 10.63 4.61 -13.04
C LEU A 175 11.80 4.00 -12.26
N ASN A 176 11.61 2.78 -11.74
CA ASN A 176 12.58 2.15 -10.82
C ASN A 176 13.49 1.14 -11.51
N TYR A 177 14.00 1.47 -12.69
CA TYR A 177 15.01 0.68 -13.39
C TYR A 177 16.40 0.89 -12.79
N GLU A 178 17.28 -0.09 -13.00
CA GLU A 178 18.68 0.05 -12.69
C GLU A 178 19.30 1.19 -13.52
N GLY A 179 20.15 2.00 -12.89
CA GLY A 179 20.75 3.19 -13.53
C GLY A 179 19.85 4.42 -13.60
N ASN A 180 18.53 4.32 -13.39
CA ASN A 180 17.67 5.51 -13.31
C ASN A 180 17.90 6.28 -12.00
N PRO A 181 17.97 7.61 -12.05
CA PRO A 181 18.18 8.44 -10.86
C PRO A 181 16.89 8.55 -10.03
N ARG A 182 16.50 7.42 -9.39
CA ARG A 182 15.27 7.31 -8.58
C ARG A 182 15.15 8.41 -7.54
N GLN A 183 16.23 8.71 -6.79
CA GLN A 183 16.22 9.75 -5.77
C GLN A 183 15.89 11.14 -6.35
N ARG A 184 16.38 11.45 -7.56
CA ARG A 184 16.04 12.71 -8.24
C ARG A 184 14.58 12.77 -8.64
N GLN A 185 14.00 11.64 -9.07
CA GLN A 185 12.58 11.55 -9.39
C GLN A 185 11.73 11.77 -8.13
N VAL A 186 12.08 11.11 -7.03
CA VAL A 186 11.41 11.28 -5.73
C VAL A 186 11.50 12.73 -5.25
N GLN A 187 12.70 13.33 -5.27
CA GLN A 187 12.89 14.74 -4.88
C GLN A 187 12.07 15.69 -5.73
N HIS A 188 12.00 15.45 -7.05
CA HIS A 188 11.21 16.28 -7.96
C HIS A 188 9.70 16.18 -7.62
N ILE A 189 9.19 14.98 -7.41
CA ILE A 189 7.79 14.76 -7.03
C ILE A 189 7.51 15.39 -5.65
N ASP A 190 8.40 15.21 -4.67
CA ASP A 190 8.27 15.84 -3.35
C ASP A 190 8.15 17.36 -3.45
N ASN A 191 9.01 18.01 -4.24
CA ASN A 191 8.94 19.46 -4.46
C ASN A 191 7.60 19.90 -5.06
N LEU A 192 7.09 19.17 -6.07
CA LEU A 192 5.78 19.46 -6.66
C LEU A 192 4.64 19.32 -5.65
N LEU A 193 4.65 18.25 -4.86
CA LEU A 193 3.62 17.97 -3.86
C LEU A 193 3.63 19.01 -2.72
N ARG A 194 4.81 19.45 -2.27
CA ARG A 194 4.93 20.51 -1.25
C ARG A 194 4.37 21.82 -1.77
N THR A 195 4.75 22.23 -2.99
CA THR A 195 4.23 23.46 -3.61
C THR A 195 2.71 23.42 -3.74
N HIS A 196 2.12 22.29 -4.16
CA HIS A 196 0.67 22.15 -4.22
C HIS A 196 0.00 22.18 -2.83
N GLY A 197 0.63 21.59 -1.83
CA GLY A 197 0.17 21.63 -0.44
C GLY A 197 0.17 23.03 0.14
N GLU A 198 1.22 23.78 -0.05
CA GLU A 198 1.37 25.17 0.42
C GLU A 198 0.34 26.10 -0.24
N LEU A 199 0.17 26.04 -1.55
CA LEU A 199 -0.85 26.80 -2.29
C LEU A 199 -2.28 26.50 -1.78
N ARG A 200 -2.57 25.26 -1.42
CA ARG A 200 -3.87 24.86 -0.84
C ARG A 200 -4.07 25.47 0.54
N ILE A 201 -3.00 25.56 1.34
CA ILE A 201 -3.02 26.17 2.68
C ILE A 201 -3.21 27.69 2.59
N GLU A 202 -2.50 28.36 1.68
CA GLU A 202 -2.59 29.82 1.49
C GLU A 202 -3.94 30.30 0.96
N ASN A 203 -4.51 29.60 -0.03
CA ASN A 203 -5.82 29.93 -0.60
C ASN A 203 -6.99 29.77 0.37
N ARG A 204 -6.77 29.16 1.54
CA ARG A 204 -7.77 28.98 2.58
C ARG A 204 -7.66 29.96 3.74
N LYS A 205 -6.57 30.74 3.80
CA LYS A 205 -6.40 31.84 4.75
C LYS A 205 -6.98 33.16 4.24
N LYS A 206 -7.44 33.19 2.99
CA LYS A 206 -8.18 34.27 2.34
C LYS A 206 -9.67 33.97 2.32
#